data_cb17dcabcf5e436570da5c34d1818f63
#
_entry.id   cb17dcabcf5e436570da5c34d1818f63
#
_cell.length_a   1.000
_cell.length_b   1.000
_cell.length_c   1.000
_cell.angle_alpha   90.00
_cell.angle_beta   90.00
_cell.angle_gamma   90.00
#
_symmetry.space_group_name_H-M   'P 1'
#
loop_
_entity.id
_entity.type
_entity.pdbx_description
1 polymer ?
#
loop_
_entity_poly.entity_id
_entity_poly.type
_entity_poly.pdbx_seq_one_letter_code
_entity_poly.pdbx_strand_id
1 'polypeptide(L)'
;MDTVAVISASGRKLMPTNSYRARRLLKLKRAVIYKYRPVFTIKLVDRTNGYTQPIEYKCDTGYQNIGISICSDTKEFVNEQRELLKDEVKRHSDSRKYRRTRRNRLRYRKKRFDNRKGMISKDGFAPSIRNKRDVHIHLYEEYYKVFPITKAVFEMGQFDTQVLKAVEAGLPIPDGTDYQRGEQYGYATLREAVFARDNYKCICCGKSAVRDLSLIHI
;
A
#
# COMPACT_ATOMS: atom_id res chain seq x y z
N MET A 1 3.17 15.74 -15.05
CA MET A 1 3.09 15.58 -16.53
C MET A 1 1.63 15.45 -16.93
N ASP A 2 1.20 16.16 -17.96
CA ASP A 2 -0.20 16.17 -18.37
C ASP A 2 -0.49 15.05 -19.36
N THR A 3 -0.50 13.82 -18.85
CA THR A 3 -0.84 12.65 -19.68
C THR A 3 -2.35 12.47 -19.72
N VAL A 4 -2.89 12.27 -20.92
CA VAL A 4 -4.30 12.00 -21.17
C VAL A 4 -4.44 10.61 -21.77
N ALA A 5 -5.22 9.76 -21.14
CA ALA A 5 -5.52 8.43 -21.67
C ALA A 5 -6.51 8.54 -22.85
N VAL A 6 -6.38 7.65 -23.82
CA VAL A 6 -7.17 7.68 -25.05
C VAL A 6 -7.82 6.33 -25.29
N ILE A 7 -9.13 6.35 -25.56
CA ILE A 7 -9.91 5.17 -25.95
C ILE A 7 -10.45 5.40 -27.36
N SER A 8 -10.43 4.39 -28.20
CA SER A 8 -10.99 4.43 -29.55
C SER A 8 -12.54 4.48 -29.53
N ALA A 9 -13.14 4.75 -30.66
CA ALA A 9 -14.59 4.69 -30.85
C ALA A 9 -15.15 3.29 -30.50
N SER A 10 -14.39 2.23 -30.84
CA SER A 10 -14.74 0.83 -30.52
C SER A 10 -14.50 0.42 -29.06
N GLY A 11 -13.96 1.31 -28.21
CA GLY A 11 -13.66 0.99 -26.80
C GLY A 11 -12.26 0.41 -26.57
N ARG A 12 -11.42 0.30 -27.61
CA ARG A 12 -10.03 -0.19 -27.50
C ARG A 12 -9.16 0.90 -26.88
N LYS A 13 -8.30 0.52 -25.95
CA LYS A 13 -7.33 1.40 -25.32
C LYS A 13 -6.19 1.70 -26.30
N LEU A 14 -5.85 2.98 -26.42
CA LEU A 14 -4.81 3.47 -27.32
C LEU A 14 -3.66 4.09 -26.51
N MET A 15 -2.56 4.44 -27.21
CA MET A 15 -1.46 5.15 -26.57
C MET A 15 -1.92 6.48 -25.99
N PRO A 16 -1.46 6.83 -24.78
CA PRO A 16 -1.78 8.10 -24.17
C PRO A 16 -1.21 9.28 -24.97
N THR A 17 -1.83 10.43 -24.82
CA THR A 17 -1.44 11.66 -25.50
C THR A 17 -1.18 12.78 -24.50
N ASN A 18 -0.65 13.92 -24.97
CA ASN A 18 -0.47 15.10 -24.14
C ASN A 18 -1.78 15.93 -24.07
N SER A 19 -1.87 16.80 -23.09
CA SER A 19 -3.03 17.65 -22.83
C SER A 19 -3.34 18.62 -23.99
N TYR A 20 -2.33 19.11 -24.68
CA TYR A 20 -2.50 20.00 -25.86
C TYR A 20 -3.24 19.29 -26.99
N ARG A 21 -2.78 18.10 -27.36
CA ARG A 21 -3.43 17.30 -28.41
C ARG A 21 -4.84 16.89 -28.02
N ALA A 22 -5.05 16.52 -26.75
CA ALA A 22 -6.38 16.17 -26.23
C ALA A 22 -7.36 17.35 -26.34
N ARG A 23 -6.96 18.58 -25.93
CA ARG A 23 -7.78 19.79 -26.07
C ARG A 23 -8.13 20.08 -27.53
N ARG A 24 -7.15 19.92 -28.44
CA ARG A 24 -7.40 20.11 -29.88
C ARG A 24 -8.43 19.13 -30.42
N LEU A 25 -8.33 17.84 -30.04
CA LEU A 25 -9.30 16.82 -30.45
C LEU A 25 -10.71 17.10 -29.92
N LEU A 26 -10.82 17.52 -28.65
CA LEU A 26 -12.10 17.92 -28.05
C LEU A 26 -12.72 19.16 -28.75
N LYS A 27 -11.88 20.19 -29.03
CA LYS A 27 -12.32 21.40 -29.74
C LYS A 27 -12.83 21.08 -31.15
N LEU A 28 -12.19 20.17 -31.85
CA LEU A 28 -12.57 19.72 -33.20
C LEU A 28 -13.73 18.68 -33.17
N LYS A 29 -14.31 18.38 -32.01
CA LYS A 29 -15.38 17.38 -31.82
C LYS A 29 -14.99 15.97 -32.30
N ARG A 30 -13.68 15.67 -32.43
CA ARG A 30 -13.14 14.35 -32.78
C ARG A 30 -12.93 13.43 -31.59
N ALA A 31 -13.14 13.96 -30.38
CA ALA A 31 -13.12 13.20 -29.15
C ALA A 31 -14.18 13.74 -28.19
N VAL A 32 -14.62 12.91 -27.26
CA VAL A 32 -15.49 13.26 -26.14
C VAL A 32 -14.82 12.89 -24.82
N ILE A 33 -15.19 13.57 -23.74
CA ILE A 33 -14.71 13.24 -22.41
C ILE A 33 -15.32 11.90 -22.00
N TYR A 34 -14.48 10.96 -21.57
CA TYR A 34 -14.92 9.63 -21.14
C TYR A 34 -14.89 9.47 -19.63
N LYS A 35 -13.74 9.79 -18.99
CA LYS A 35 -13.55 9.70 -17.54
C LYS A 35 -12.57 10.76 -17.04
N TYR A 36 -12.72 11.16 -15.78
CA TYR A 36 -11.78 12.06 -15.10
C TYR A 36 -10.76 11.31 -14.24
N ARG A 37 -11.09 10.11 -13.78
CA ARG A 37 -10.22 9.30 -12.90
C ARG A 37 -10.06 7.87 -13.45
N PRO A 38 -8.94 7.18 -13.22
CA PRO A 38 -7.73 7.60 -12.46
C PRO A 38 -6.94 8.71 -13.16
N VAL A 39 -6.96 8.75 -14.47
CA VAL A 39 -6.34 9.78 -15.34
C VAL A 39 -7.41 10.32 -16.28
N PHE A 40 -7.30 11.61 -16.60
CA PHE A 40 -8.22 12.22 -17.56
C PHE A 40 -8.18 11.44 -18.88
N THR A 41 -9.35 10.97 -19.31
CA THR A 41 -9.49 10.03 -20.42
C THR A 41 -10.47 10.57 -21.44
N ILE A 42 -10.06 10.57 -22.70
CA ILE A 42 -10.92 10.93 -23.83
C ILE A 42 -11.24 9.71 -24.70
N LYS A 43 -12.42 9.70 -25.29
CA LYS A 43 -12.85 8.70 -26.26
C LYS A 43 -12.89 9.34 -27.65
N LEU A 44 -12.19 8.75 -28.63
CA LEU A 44 -12.26 9.19 -30.01
C LEU A 44 -13.59 8.80 -30.65
N VAL A 45 -14.05 9.64 -31.57
CA VAL A 45 -15.31 9.40 -32.30
C VAL A 45 -15.03 8.78 -33.67
N ASP A 46 -13.97 9.22 -34.32
CA ASP A 46 -13.64 8.93 -35.71
C ASP A 46 -12.61 7.79 -35.92
N ARG A 47 -12.00 7.30 -34.84
CA ARG A 47 -10.92 6.32 -34.95
C ARG A 47 -11.20 5.05 -34.14
N THR A 48 -11.18 3.92 -34.80
CA THR A 48 -11.45 2.60 -34.19
C THR A 48 -10.17 1.88 -33.76
N ASN A 49 -9.06 2.06 -34.48
CA ASN A 49 -7.81 1.37 -34.24
C ASN A 49 -6.62 2.33 -34.16
N GLY A 50 -5.50 1.88 -33.59
CA GLY A 50 -4.25 2.62 -33.51
C GLY A 50 -3.10 1.71 -33.08
N TYR A 51 -1.88 2.13 -33.42
CA TYR A 51 -0.67 1.48 -32.97
C TYR A 51 -0.52 1.65 -31.44
N THR A 52 -0.19 0.58 -30.76
CA THR A 52 0.07 0.57 -29.30
C THR A 52 1.44 -0.05 -29.05
N GLN A 53 2.24 0.59 -28.20
CA GLN A 53 3.48 0.03 -27.66
C GLN A 53 3.15 -0.79 -26.40
N PRO A 54 4.02 -1.72 -26.01
CA PRO A 54 3.94 -2.36 -24.71
C PRO A 54 4.00 -1.30 -23.60
N ILE A 55 3.09 -1.40 -22.65
CA ILE A 55 3.07 -0.55 -21.45
C ILE A 55 3.13 -1.44 -20.24
N GLU A 56 4.02 -1.12 -19.31
CA GLU A 56 4.14 -1.76 -18.01
C GLU A 56 3.48 -0.91 -16.93
N TYR A 57 2.70 -1.55 -16.09
CA TYR A 57 2.23 -1.03 -14.81
C TYR A 57 3.17 -1.51 -13.73
N LYS A 58 3.77 -0.60 -12.98
CA LYS A 58 4.68 -0.90 -11.86
C LYS A 58 4.06 -0.37 -10.57
N CYS A 59 4.07 -1.18 -9.54
CA CYS A 59 3.48 -0.86 -8.25
C CYS A 59 4.43 -1.24 -7.12
N ASP A 60 4.81 -0.25 -6.32
CA ASP A 60 5.43 -0.44 -5.02
C ASP A 60 4.32 -0.61 -3.98
N THR A 61 4.22 -1.82 -3.42
CA THR A 61 3.10 -2.20 -2.56
C THR A 61 3.33 -1.79 -1.11
N GLY A 62 2.89 -0.59 -0.77
CA GLY A 62 2.89 -0.09 0.61
C GLY A 62 1.56 -0.29 1.34
N TYR A 63 1.58 -0.15 2.66
CA TYR A 63 0.37 -0.23 3.48
C TYR A 63 -0.49 1.03 3.42
N GLN A 64 0.13 2.19 3.60
CA GLN A 64 -0.54 3.49 3.56
C GLN A 64 -0.20 4.28 2.30
N ASN A 65 1.01 4.10 1.78
CA ASN A 65 1.49 4.77 0.59
C ASN A 65 1.80 3.74 -0.48
N ILE A 66 1.26 3.94 -1.66
CA ILE A 66 1.51 3.09 -2.82
C ILE A 66 2.15 3.96 -3.89
N GLY A 67 3.31 3.52 -4.38
CA GLY A 67 3.93 4.07 -5.57
C GLY A 67 3.37 3.42 -6.83
N ILE A 68 2.98 4.21 -7.82
CA ILE A 68 2.45 3.72 -9.10
C ILE A 68 3.21 4.40 -10.23
N SER A 69 3.81 3.60 -11.10
CA SER A 69 4.42 4.06 -12.34
C SER A 69 3.84 3.30 -13.52
N ILE A 70 3.47 4.03 -14.58
CA ILE A 70 3.01 3.45 -15.84
C ILE A 70 3.94 3.95 -16.93
N CYS A 71 4.70 3.06 -17.53
CA CYS A 71 5.74 3.41 -18.47
C CYS A 71 5.75 2.48 -19.71
N SER A 72 6.26 3.02 -20.81
CA SER A 72 6.78 2.24 -21.93
C SER A 72 8.30 2.22 -21.84
N ASP A 73 8.98 1.53 -22.74
CA ASP A 73 10.44 1.46 -22.79
C ASP A 73 11.12 2.84 -22.87
N THR A 74 10.44 3.83 -23.45
CA THR A 74 11.00 5.15 -23.71
C THR A 74 10.37 6.29 -22.93
N LYS A 75 9.20 6.08 -22.32
CA LYS A 75 8.44 7.17 -21.68
C LYS A 75 7.62 6.69 -20.49
N GLU A 76 7.68 7.48 -19.42
CA GLU A 76 6.78 7.38 -18.30
C GLU A 76 5.54 8.26 -18.49
N PHE A 77 4.35 7.66 -18.33
CA PHE A 77 3.06 8.31 -18.54
C PHE A 77 2.41 8.74 -17.23
N VAL A 78 2.57 7.93 -16.20
CA VAL A 78 2.04 8.20 -14.85
C VAL A 78 3.15 7.89 -13.86
N ASN A 79 3.36 8.80 -12.92
CA ASN A 79 4.19 8.60 -11.74
C ASN A 79 3.46 9.29 -10.60
N GLU A 80 2.89 8.51 -9.71
CA GLU A 80 2.16 9.06 -8.58
C GLU A 80 2.32 8.21 -7.33
N GLN A 81 2.27 8.87 -6.20
CA GLN A 81 2.13 8.23 -4.90
C GLN A 81 0.70 8.45 -4.41
N ARG A 82 0.03 7.35 -4.07
CA ARG A 82 -1.31 7.39 -3.46
C ARG A 82 -1.24 7.01 -2.00
N GLU A 83 -1.83 7.87 -1.19
CA GLU A 83 -2.06 7.58 0.22
C GLU A 83 -3.41 6.89 0.37
N LEU A 84 -3.37 5.70 0.96
CA LEU A 84 -4.53 4.84 1.18
C LEU A 84 -4.95 4.85 2.64
N LEU A 85 -6.22 4.52 2.88
CA LEU A 85 -6.72 4.20 4.22
C LEU A 85 -6.51 5.32 5.27
N LYS A 86 -6.45 6.59 4.83
CA LYS A 86 -6.19 7.77 5.68
C LYS A 86 -6.96 7.78 7.00
N ASP A 87 -8.22 7.36 6.97
CA ASP A 87 -9.12 7.40 8.13
C ASP A 87 -9.38 6.01 8.75
N GLU A 88 -8.59 4.99 8.43
CA GLU A 88 -8.86 3.62 8.90
C GLU A 88 -8.90 3.54 10.42
N VAL A 89 -7.89 4.08 11.09
CA VAL A 89 -7.78 4.10 12.56
C VAL A 89 -8.98 4.81 13.19
N LYS A 90 -9.34 5.98 12.65
CA LYS A 90 -10.49 6.77 13.11
C LYS A 90 -11.80 6.00 12.93
N ARG A 91 -12.05 5.44 11.75
CA ARG A 91 -13.24 4.61 11.46
C ARG A 91 -13.35 3.40 12.38
N HIS A 92 -12.22 2.73 12.66
CA HIS A 92 -12.20 1.62 13.62
C HIS A 92 -12.50 2.07 15.06
N SER A 93 -11.94 3.20 15.47
CA SER A 93 -12.20 3.83 16.77
C SER A 93 -13.68 4.20 16.92
N ASP A 94 -14.25 4.90 15.95
CA ASP A 94 -15.66 5.29 15.93
C ASP A 94 -16.59 4.06 15.89
N SER A 95 -16.29 3.07 15.08
CA SER A 95 -17.03 1.81 15.05
C SER A 95 -16.99 1.06 16.39
N ARG A 96 -15.86 1.13 17.11
CA ARG A 96 -15.72 0.58 18.47
C ARG A 96 -16.56 1.37 19.45
N LYS A 97 -16.53 2.70 19.39
CA LYS A 97 -17.34 3.60 20.22
C LYS A 97 -18.83 3.35 20.03
N TYR A 98 -19.31 3.33 18.78
CA TYR A 98 -20.71 3.05 18.49
C TYR A 98 -21.16 1.67 18.94
N ARG A 99 -20.34 0.65 18.76
CA ARG A 99 -20.62 -0.70 19.28
C ARG A 99 -20.71 -0.73 20.81
N ARG A 100 -19.83 0.01 21.49
CA ARG A 100 -19.84 0.14 22.96
C ARG A 100 -21.13 0.81 23.43
N THR A 101 -21.49 1.96 22.84
CA THR A 101 -22.72 2.70 23.17
C THR A 101 -23.96 1.87 22.96
N ARG A 102 -24.06 1.17 21.82
CA ARG A 102 -25.20 0.29 21.52
C ARG A 102 -25.32 -0.85 22.55
N ARG A 103 -24.20 -1.42 22.95
CA ARG A 103 -24.18 -2.51 23.95
C ARG A 103 -24.57 -2.03 25.34
N ASN A 104 -24.17 -0.84 25.72
CA ASN A 104 -24.48 -0.28 27.04
C ASN A 104 -25.99 -0.03 27.27
N ARG A 105 -26.74 0.11 26.15
CA ARG A 105 -28.21 0.23 26.19
C ARG A 105 -28.93 -1.10 26.38
N LEU A 106 -28.25 -2.23 26.20
CA LEU A 106 -28.85 -3.55 26.33
C LEU A 106 -28.73 -4.06 27.75
N ARG A 107 -29.88 -4.36 28.39
CA ARG A 107 -29.93 -4.98 29.73
C ARG A 107 -29.35 -6.40 29.76
N TYR A 108 -29.53 -7.15 28.67
CA TYR A 108 -29.02 -8.50 28.49
C TYR A 108 -28.20 -8.62 27.21
N ARG A 109 -27.08 -9.34 27.24
CA ARG A 109 -26.23 -9.60 26.10
C ARG A 109 -26.01 -11.10 25.90
N LYS A 110 -26.33 -11.58 24.70
CA LYS A 110 -25.92 -12.94 24.33
C LYS A 110 -24.41 -13.08 24.34
N LYS A 111 -23.90 -14.18 24.86
CA LYS A 111 -22.48 -14.54 24.78
C LYS A 111 -22.05 -14.66 23.29
N ARG A 112 -20.86 -14.16 22.96
CA ARG A 112 -20.38 -14.05 21.58
C ARG A 112 -19.44 -15.18 21.17
N PHE A 113 -19.63 -16.37 21.70
CA PHE A 113 -18.61 -17.39 21.56
C PHE A 113 -18.35 -17.83 20.12
N ASP A 114 -19.35 -17.84 19.25
CA ASP A 114 -19.23 -18.49 17.95
C ASP A 114 -19.43 -17.61 16.73
N ASN A 115 -19.65 -16.30 16.90
CA ASN A 115 -19.89 -15.40 15.74
C ASN A 115 -18.67 -15.21 14.81
N ARG A 116 -17.51 -15.76 15.15
CA ARG A 116 -16.30 -15.68 14.34
C ARG A 116 -15.99 -16.93 13.53
N LYS A 117 -16.56 -18.08 13.89
CA LYS A 117 -16.31 -19.35 13.16
C LYS A 117 -16.70 -19.30 11.68
N GLY A 118 -17.74 -18.54 11.33
CA GLY A 118 -18.16 -18.37 9.93
C GLY A 118 -17.48 -17.24 9.18
N MET A 119 -16.62 -16.44 9.83
CA MET A 119 -15.97 -15.27 9.22
C MET A 119 -14.60 -15.58 8.64
N ILE A 120 -14.06 -16.74 8.87
CA ILE A 120 -12.83 -17.20 8.20
C ILE A 120 -13.24 -17.56 6.78
N SER A 121 -12.78 -16.77 5.84
CA SER A 121 -13.00 -17.01 4.43
C SER A 121 -12.38 -18.35 4.01
N LYS A 122 -12.88 -18.92 2.90
CA LYS A 122 -12.36 -20.15 2.31
C LYS A 122 -10.86 -20.09 1.98
N ASP A 123 -10.31 -18.90 1.77
CA ASP A 123 -8.89 -18.63 1.50
C ASP A 123 -8.04 -18.44 2.77
N GLY A 124 -8.62 -18.57 3.97
CA GLY A 124 -7.88 -18.49 5.24
C GLY A 124 -7.45 -17.08 5.67
N PHE A 125 -7.62 -16.05 4.84
CA PHE A 125 -7.18 -14.69 5.14
C PHE A 125 -8.19 -13.92 5.99
N ALA A 126 -7.69 -13.15 6.95
CA ALA A 126 -8.50 -12.19 7.70
C ALA A 126 -9.11 -11.13 6.75
N PRO A 127 -10.34 -10.62 7.04
CA PRO A 127 -10.99 -9.61 6.20
C PRO A 127 -10.14 -8.35 5.96
N SER A 128 -9.34 -7.93 6.93
CA SER A 128 -8.44 -6.78 6.81
C SER A 128 -7.30 -7.03 5.80
N ILE A 129 -6.70 -8.21 5.81
CA ILE A 129 -5.65 -8.60 4.86
C ILE A 129 -6.23 -8.66 3.45
N ARG A 130 -7.42 -9.25 3.33
CA ARG A 130 -8.13 -9.31 2.05
C ARG A 130 -8.43 -7.92 1.50
N ASN A 131 -8.95 -7.01 2.33
CA ASN A 131 -9.20 -5.64 1.92
C ASN A 131 -7.93 -4.94 1.42
N LYS A 132 -6.80 -5.12 2.10
CA LYS A 132 -5.51 -4.58 1.67
C LYS A 132 -5.10 -5.09 0.29
N ARG A 133 -5.15 -6.41 0.10
CA ARG A 133 -4.88 -7.03 -1.21
C ARG A 133 -5.80 -6.47 -2.31
N ASP A 134 -7.08 -6.44 -2.02
CA ASP A 134 -8.11 -6.06 -3.00
C ASP A 134 -8.00 -4.59 -3.41
N VAL A 135 -7.51 -3.72 -2.53
CA VAL A 135 -7.22 -2.31 -2.87
C VAL A 135 -6.14 -2.20 -3.95
N HIS A 136 -5.05 -2.97 -3.85
CA HIS A 136 -4.00 -2.97 -4.86
C HIS A 136 -4.50 -3.50 -6.21
N ILE A 137 -5.28 -4.58 -6.18
CA ILE A 137 -5.91 -5.15 -7.38
C ILE A 137 -6.86 -4.12 -8.01
N HIS A 138 -7.68 -3.46 -7.21
CA HIS A 138 -8.61 -2.46 -7.69
C HIS A 138 -7.92 -1.26 -8.34
N LEU A 139 -6.82 -0.78 -7.75
CA LEU A 139 -5.99 0.27 -8.35
C LEU A 139 -5.43 -0.15 -9.71
N TYR A 140 -4.89 -1.37 -9.82
CA TYR A 140 -4.45 -1.91 -11.10
C TYR A 140 -5.60 -1.94 -12.12
N GLU A 141 -6.77 -2.44 -11.75
CA GLU A 141 -7.94 -2.50 -12.63
C GLU A 141 -8.42 -1.11 -13.10
N GLU A 142 -8.34 -0.10 -12.25
CA GLU A 142 -8.68 1.28 -12.63
C GLU A 142 -7.80 1.77 -13.79
N TYR A 143 -6.48 1.55 -13.70
CA TYR A 143 -5.56 1.92 -14.77
C TYR A 143 -5.67 0.99 -15.98
N TYR A 144 -5.85 -0.30 -15.74
CA TYR A 144 -6.06 -1.26 -16.80
C TYR A 144 -7.26 -0.92 -17.69
N LYS A 145 -8.30 -0.28 -17.16
CA LYS A 145 -9.48 0.16 -17.94
C LYS A 145 -9.18 1.27 -18.95
N VAL A 146 -8.13 2.03 -18.76
CA VAL A 146 -7.84 3.24 -19.56
C VAL A 146 -6.51 3.22 -20.31
N PHE A 147 -5.54 2.40 -19.87
CA PHE A 147 -4.25 2.21 -20.55
C PHE A 147 -4.15 0.84 -21.22
N PRO A 148 -3.44 0.71 -22.36
CA PRO A 148 -3.16 -0.58 -22.99
C PRO A 148 -2.02 -1.31 -22.28
N ILE A 149 -2.20 -1.63 -21.00
CA ILE A 149 -1.21 -2.32 -20.16
C ILE A 149 -1.04 -3.75 -20.66
N THR A 150 0.20 -4.14 -20.92
CA THR A 150 0.59 -5.48 -21.38
C THR A 150 1.19 -6.31 -20.26
N LYS A 151 1.83 -5.67 -19.27
CA LYS A 151 2.49 -6.33 -18.15
C LYS A 151 2.27 -5.55 -16.86
N ALA A 152 2.06 -6.25 -15.76
CA ALA A 152 2.00 -5.68 -14.42
C ALA A 152 3.14 -6.24 -13.58
N VAL A 153 3.85 -5.36 -12.89
CA VAL A 153 4.95 -5.68 -11.97
C VAL A 153 4.60 -5.12 -10.61
N PHE A 154 4.56 -5.99 -9.61
CA PHE A 154 4.35 -5.61 -8.21
C PHE A 154 5.63 -5.88 -7.44
N GLU A 155 6.12 -4.88 -6.75
CA GLU A 155 7.24 -5.05 -5.82
C GLU A 155 6.72 -5.76 -4.56
N MET A 156 7.26 -6.94 -4.31
CA MET A 156 6.93 -7.73 -3.12
C MET A 156 8.14 -7.68 -2.18
N GLY A 157 8.11 -6.75 -1.24
CA GLY A 157 9.15 -6.65 -0.21
C GLY A 157 9.07 -7.83 0.76
N GLN A 158 10.00 -8.76 0.65
CA GLN A 158 10.26 -9.75 1.70
C GLN A 158 11.42 -9.24 2.56
N PHE A 159 11.11 -8.39 3.53
CA PHE A 159 12.11 -7.80 4.41
C PHE A 159 12.01 -8.47 5.79
N ASP A 160 12.76 -9.54 5.96
CA ASP A 160 12.93 -10.16 7.27
C ASP A 160 14.27 -9.69 7.87
N THR A 161 14.18 -8.69 8.74
CA THR A 161 15.35 -8.10 9.39
C THR A 161 16.07 -9.08 10.32
N GLN A 162 15.37 -10.06 10.88
CA GLN A 162 15.97 -11.07 11.75
C GLN A 162 16.75 -12.10 10.94
N VAL A 163 16.19 -12.51 9.79
CA VAL A 163 16.91 -13.38 8.85
C VAL A 163 18.18 -12.69 8.32
N LEU A 164 18.06 -11.42 7.92
CA LEU A 164 19.22 -10.66 7.43
C LEU A 164 20.33 -10.56 8.48
N LYS A 165 19.99 -10.23 9.72
CA LYS A 165 20.95 -10.18 10.84
C LYS A 165 21.56 -11.53 11.13
N ALA A 166 20.79 -12.62 11.09
CA ALA A 166 21.30 -13.98 11.30
C ALA A 166 22.28 -14.37 10.20
N VAL A 167 21.97 -14.08 8.94
CA VAL A 167 22.85 -14.34 7.80
C VAL A 167 24.14 -13.52 7.90
N GLU A 168 24.06 -12.23 8.25
CA GLU A 168 25.21 -11.36 8.44
C GLU A 168 26.11 -11.82 9.59
N ALA A 169 25.51 -12.32 10.68
CA ALA A 169 26.21 -12.85 11.84
C ALA A 169 26.68 -14.32 11.68
N GLY A 170 26.36 -14.98 10.56
CA GLY A 170 26.66 -16.41 10.36
C GLY A 170 25.86 -17.36 11.27
N LEU A 171 24.73 -16.90 11.80
CA LEU A 171 23.84 -17.66 12.67
C LEU A 171 22.80 -18.44 11.85
N PRO A 172 22.21 -19.52 12.40
CA PRO A 172 21.11 -20.22 11.74
C PRO A 172 19.90 -19.28 11.55
N ILE A 173 19.16 -19.51 10.47
CA ILE A 173 17.95 -18.74 10.14
C ILE A 173 16.93 -18.92 11.28
N PRO A 174 16.38 -17.82 11.83
CA PRO A 174 15.41 -17.90 12.92
C PRO A 174 14.14 -18.66 12.51
N ASP A 175 13.63 -19.51 13.40
CA ASP A 175 12.42 -20.30 13.22
C ASP A 175 11.42 -20.01 14.34
N GLY A 176 10.14 -20.02 14.03
CA GLY A 176 8.98 -19.98 14.92
C GLY A 176 9.18 -19.20 16.23
N THR A 177 9.68 -19.84 17.26
CA THR A 177 9.89 -19.25 18.58
C THR A 177 10.98 -18.20 18.63
N ASP A 178 11.97 -18.23 17.72
CA ASP A 178 13.09 -17.30 17.70
C ASP A 178 12.61 -15.90 17.33
N TYR A 179 11.57 -15.81 16.48
CA TYR A 179 10.91 -14.53 16.16
C TYR A 179 10.24 -13.87 17.35
N GLN A 180 9.86 -14.66 18.36
CA GLN A 180 9.27 -14.16 19.60
C GLN A 180 10.33 -13.69 20.60
N ARG A 181 11.58 -14.14 20.43
CA ARG A 181 12.74 -13.84 21.27
C ARG A 181 13.64 -12.79 20.61
N GLY A 182 13.06 -11.69 20.14
CA GLY A 182 13.82 -10.57 19.59
C GLY A 182 14.73 -9.88 20.61
N GLU A 183 15.48 -8.87 20.20
CA GLU A 183 16.47 -8.13 21.02
C GLU A 183 15.94 -7.58 22.35
N GLN A 184 14.63 -7.44 22.47
CA GLN A 184 13.96 -6.95 23.68
C GLN A 184 13.44 -8.06 24.58
N TYR A 185 13.59 -9.32 24.17
CA TYR A 185 13.10 -10.44 24.93
C TYR A 185 13.87 -10.61 26.25
N GLY A 186 13.14 -10.77 27.35
CA GLY A 186 13.69 -10.89 28.69
C GLY A 186 13.90 -9.59 29.45
N TYR A 187 13.70 -8.44 28.79
CA TYR A 187 13.75 -7.13 29.45
C TYR A 187 12.33 -6.63 29.79
N ALA A 188 12.15 -6.07 30.99
CA ALA A 188 10.85 -5.56 31.42
C ALA A 188 10.43 -4.29 30.63
N THR A 189 11.40 -3.50 30.17
CA THR A 189 11.16 -2.26 29.43
C THR A 189 12.15 -2.09 28.27
N LEU A 190 11.73 -1.32 27.25
CA LEU A 190 12.60 -0.91 26.14
C LEU A 190 13.85 -0.18 26.67
N ARG A 191 13.71 0.61 27.73
CA ARG A 191 14.81 1.34 28.35
C ARG A 191 15.90 0.39 28.87
N GLU A 192 15.50 -0.68 29.57
CA GLU A 192 16.45 -1.69 30.05
C GLU A 192 17.15 -2.40 28.91
N ALA A 193 16.42 -2.78 27.85
CA ALA A 193 17.01 -3.42 26.69
C ALA A 193 18.09 -2.53 26.02
N VAL A 194 17.79 -1.22 25.86
CA VAL A 194 18.74 -0.27 25.31
C VAL A 194 19.95 -0.06 26.20
N PHE A 195 19.76 0.07 27.51
CA PHE A 195 20.87 0.18 28.46
C PHE A 195 21.77 -1.04 28.47
N ALA A 196 21.18 -2.22 28.43
CA ALA A 196 21.95 -3.47 28.35
C ALA A 196 22.72 -3.57 27.05
N ARG A 197 22.12 -3.23 25.91
CA ARG A 197 22.77 -3.22 24.60
C ARG A 197 24.00 -2.31 24.59
N ASP A 198 23.90 -1.13 25.18
CA ASP A 198 24.93 -0.10 25.15
C ASP A 198 25.84 -0.14 26.39
N ASN A 199 25.83 -1.25 27.15
CA ASN A 199 26.64 -1.44 28.34
C ASN A 199 26.51 -0.31 29.36
N TYR A 200 25.30 0.25 29.49
CA TYR A 200 24.99 1.36 30.41
C TYR A 200 25.85 2.60 30.17
N LYS A 201 26.29 2.85 28.94
CA LYS A 201 27.09 4.04 28.56
C LYS A 201 26.41 4.81 27.45
N CYS A 202 26.52 6.12 27.47
CA CYS A 202 26.08 6.95 26.36
C CYS A 202 27.01 6.77 25.15
N ILE A 203 26.45 6.44 23.99
CA ILE A 203 27.21 6.26 22.73
C ILE A 203 27.90 7.56 22.31
N CYS A 204 27.29 8.73 22.57
CA CYS A 204 27.81 10.02 22.14
C CYS A 204 28.89 10.58 23.07
N CYS A 205 28.72 10.49 24.40
CA CYS A 205 29.61 11.15 25.37
C CYS A 205 30.32 10.21 26.35
N GLY A 206 30.08 8.90 26.27
CA GLY A 206 30.70 7.87 27.12
C GLY A 206 30.27 7.90 28.60
N LYS A 207 29.40 8.80 29.02
CA LYS A 207 28.95 8.89 30.42
C LYS A 207 28.16 7.64 30.82
N SER A 208 28.39 7.17 32.03
CA SER A 208 27.67 6.01 32.58
C SER A 208 26.24 6.37 32.96
N ALA A 209 25.31 5.45 32.71
CA ALA A 209 23.84 5.60 32.89
C ALA A 209 23.41 5.49 34.37
N VAL A 210 24.23 5.85 35.33
CA VAL A 210 24.02 5.47 36.73
C VAL A 210 22.80 6.14 37.40
N ARG A 211 22.24 7.24 36.94
CA ARG A 211 20.93 7.77 37.43
C ARG A 211 20.17 8.72 36.51
N ASP A 212 20.82 9.41 35.56
CA ASP A 212 20.23 10.58 34.93
C ASP A 212 20.21 10.58 33.38
N LEU A 213 20.47 9.47 32.71
CA LEU A 213 20.39 9.41 31.25
C LEU A 213 18.95 9.07 30.81
N SER A 214 18.33 9.98 30.07
CA SER A 214 17.13 9.66 29.30
C SER A 214 17.50 8.85 28.05
N LEU A 215 16.52 8.20 27.43
CA LEU A 215 16.74 7.47 26.16
C LEU A 215 17.32 8.36 25.05
N ILE A 216 17.18 9.69 25.16
CA ILE A 216 17.76 10.65 24.22
C ILE A 216 19.31 10.68 24.30
N HIS A 217 19.88 10.31 25.45
CA HIS A 217 21.35 10.26 25.64
C HIS A 217 21.95 8.91 25.23
N ILE A 218 21.15 7.99 24.76
CA ILE A 218 21.54 6.65 24.36
C ILE A 218 21.26 6.42 22.89
#